data_cdd9db205fe04d00e63af2785f218cad
#
_entry.id   cdd9db205fe04d00e63af2785f218cad
#
_cell.length_a   1.000
_cell.length_b   1.000
_cell.length_c   1.000
_cell.angle_alpha   90.00
_cell.angle_beta   90.00
_cell.angle_gamma   90.00
#
_symmetry.space_group_name_H-M   'P 1'
#
loop_
_entity.id
_entity.type
_entity.pdbx_description
1 polymer ?
#
loop_
_entity_poly.entity_id
_entity_poly.type
_entity_poly.pdbx_seq_one_letter_code
_entity_poly.pdbx_strand_id
1 'polypeptide(L)'
;NKALMQRTSGQVINPNMELLFGGPQLRDFSFAFNLTARSAGEGRTILRILRFFKQGMSPIKSESNLFLKSPHTFKLEYKNGSRDHKALNKFKECALKSCALQYTPDGNYATFEDGIMTKYQMTLGFTELEPVFNSDYAEFSKDEIGY
;
A
#
# COMPACT_ATOMS: atom_id res chain seq x y z
N ASN A 1 5.17 -9.68 35.67
CA ASN A 1 4.80 -10.91 34.96
C ASN A 1 5.97 -11.54 34.17
N LYS A 2 7.16 -10.90 34.10
CA LYS A 2 8.38 -11.48 33.47
C LYS A 2 8.81 -12.78 34.20
N ALA A 3 8.73 -12.79 35.51
CA ALA A 3 9.10 -13.97 36.32
C ALA A 3 8.18 -15.18 36.12
N LEU A 4 6.92 -14.98 35.77
CA LEU A 4 5.96 -16.04 35.48
C LEU A 4 6.21 -16.68 34.11
N MET A 5 6.54 -15.88 33.09
CA MET A 5 6.91 -16.40 31.77
C MET A 5 8.20 -17.21 31.80
N GLN A 6 9.19 -16.79 32.58
CA GLN A 6 10.44 -17.54 32.76
C GLN A 6 10.24 -18.93 33.40
N ARG A 7 9.27 -19.06 34.33
CA ARG A 7 8.98 -20.30 35.02
C ARG A 7 8.18 -21.29 34.17
N THR A 8 7.37 -20.81 33.24
CA THR A 8 6.50 -21.68 32.42
C THR A 8 7.08 -22.06 31.07
N SER A 9 7.92 -21.23 30.46
CA SER A 9 8.48 -21.45 29.12
C SER A 9 9.98 -21.75 29.09
N GLY A 10 10.70 -21.52 30.20
CA GLY A 10 12.17 -21.64 30.26
C GLY A 10 12.91 -20.60 29.39
N GLN A 11 12.18 -19.62 28.85
CA GLN A 11 12.74 -18.58 27.99
C GLN A 11 13.00 -17.29 28.78
N VAL A 12 14.19 -16.73 28.61
CA VAL A 12 14.59 -15.45 29.21
C VAL A 12 14.51 -14.36 28.17
N ILE A 13 13.76 -13.31 28.47
CA ILE A 13 13.69 -12.13 27.61
C ILE A 13 15.04 -11.39 27.67
N ASN A 14 15.69 -11.24 26.53
CA ASN A 14 16.91 -10.47 26.43
C ASN A 14 16.57 -8.96 26.50
N PRO A 15 17.01 -8.23 27.56
CA PRO A 15 16.68 -6.83 27.70
C PRO A 15 17.26 -5.94 26.59
N ASN A 16 18.39 -6.35 25.98
CA ASN A 16 18.97 -5.64 24.84
C ASN A 16 18.10 -5.78 23.57
N MET A 17 17.45 -6.94 23.39
CA MET A 17 16.47 -7.13 22.31
C MET A 17 15.23 -6.26 22.50
N GLU A 18 14.73 -6.11 23.72
CA GLU A 18 13.58 -5.24 24.01
C GLU A 18 13.89 -3.77 23.67
N LEU A 19 15.11 -3.31 23.94
CA LEU A 19 15.51 -1.94 23.65
C LEU A 19 15.72 -1.66 22.16
N LEU A 20 16.25 -2.63 21.41
CA LEU A 20 16.63 -2.47 20.01
C LEU A 20 15.51 -2.84 19.04
N PHE A 21 14.72 -3.87 19.35
CA PHE A 21 13.76 -4.43 18.41
C PHE A 21 12.39 -3.78 18.52
N GLY A 22 11.88 -3.44 19.71
CA GLY A 22 10.59 -2.77 19.90
C GLY A 22 9.34 -3.54 19.44
N GLY A 23 9.50 -4.73 18.82
CA GLY A 23 8.45 -5.59 18.29
C GLY A 23 8.28 -5.55 16.77
N PRO A 24 7.39 -6.41 16.20
CA PRO A 24 7.08 -6.43 14.79
C PRO A 24 6.42 -5.13 14.35
N GLN A 25 6.78 -4.63 13.17
CA GLN A 25 6.20 -3.43 12.59
C GLN A 25 5.65 -3.70 11.20
N LEU A 26 4.61 -2.96 10.83
CA LEU A 26 4.04 -2.97 9.49
C LEU A 26 4.85 -2.05 8.59
N ARG A 27 5.09 -2.46 7.34
CA ARG A 27 5.81 -1.64 6.37
C ARG A 27 4.87 -0.71 5.63
N ASP A 28 5.35 0.49 5.36
CA ASP A 28 4.65 1.50 4.56
C ASP A 28 5.35 1.68 3.21
N PHE A 29 4.54 1.89 2.16
CA PHE A 29 5.04 2.13 0.81
C PHE A 29 4.31 3.30 0.18
N SER A 30 5.04 4.14 -0.54
CA SER A 30 4.48 5.29 -1.25
C SER A 30 4.85 5.23 -2.73
N PHE A 31 3.85 5.46 -3.59
CA PHE A 31 4.02 5.48 -5.04
C PHE A 31 3.44 6.77 -5.61
N ALA A 32 4.21 7.44 -6.45
CA ALA A 32 3.76 8.63 -7.16
C ALA A 32 3.63 8.32 -8.67
N PHE A 33 2.49 8.70 -9.24
CA PHE A 33 2.18 8.51 -10.65
C PHE A 33 1.85 9.85 -11.30
N ASN A 34 2.52 10.16 -12.39
CA ASN A 34 2.16 11.29 -13.25
C ASN A 34 1.26 10.78 -14.39
N LEU A 35 0.02 11.23 -14.40
CA LEU A 35 -1.00 10.81 -15.35
C LEU A 35 -1.30 11.96 -16.29
N THR A 36 -0.92 11.83 -17.55
CA THR A 36 -1.12 12.84 -18.58
C THR A 36 -2.07 12.30 -19.64
N ALA A 37 -3.16 13.04 -19.90
CA ALA A 37 -4.12 12.72 -20.94
C ALA A 37 -3.78 13.44 -22.23
N ARG A 38 -3.82 12.73 -23.36
CA ARG A 38 -3.66 13.27 -24.72
C ARG A 38 -5.00 13.61 -25.37
N SER A 39 -6.10 13.17 -24.75
CA SER A 39 -7.45 13.44 -25.21
C SER A 39 -8.43 13.47 -24.04
N ALA A 40 -9.61 14.03 -24.24
CA ALA A 40 -10.68 14.01 -23.23
C ALA A 40 -11.10 12.57 -22.86
N GLY A 41 -11.02 11.62 -23.81
CA GLY A 41 -11.27 10.20 -23.56
C GLY A 41 -10.26 9.58 -22.59
N GLU A 42 -8.97 9.84 -22.78
CA GLU A 42 -7.92 9.44 -21.84
C GLU A 42 -8.11 10.11 -20.48
N GLY A 43 -8.48 11.39 -20.45
CA GLY A 43 -8.80 12.11 -19.21
C GLY A 43 -9.92 11.45 -18.40
N ARG A 44 -10.99 11.00 -19.07
CA ARG A 44 -12.07 10.25 -18.41
C ARG A 44 -11.58 8.90 -17.85
N THR A 45 -10.67 8.23 -18.55
CA THR A 45 -10.04 6.99 -18.04
C THR A 45 -9.22 7.28 -16.79
N ILE A 46 -8.45 8.36 -16.77
CA ILE A 46 -7.70 8.78 -15.57
C ILE A 46 -8.66 9.04 -14.41
N LEU A 47 -9.77 9.75 -14.62
CA LEU A 47 -10.78 9.98 -13.57
C LEU A 47 -11.32 8.67 -12.99
N ARG A 48 -11.54 7.64 -13.82
CA ARG A 48 -11.98 6.32 -13.33
C ARG A 48 -10.91 5.63 -12.48
N ILE A 49 -9.62 5.77 -12.84
CA ILE A 49 -8.49 5.26 -12.05
C ILE A 49 -8.45 5.95 -10.69
N LEU A 50 -8.50 7.28 -10.66
CA LEU A 50 -8.50 8.05 -9.42
C LEU A 50 -9.67 7.68 -8.51
N ARG A 51 -10.87 7.56 -9.09
CA ARG A 51 -12.07 7.15 -8.37
C ARG A 51 -11.96 5.73 -7.80
N PHE A 52 -11.39 4.80 -8.56
CA PHE A 52 -11.18 3.43 -8.12
C PHE A 52 -10.39 3.39 -6.80
N PHE A 53 -9.28 4.12 -6.71
CA PHE A 53 -8.46 4.15 -5.50
C PHE A 53 -9.18 4.87 -4.35
N LYS A 54 -9.78 6.02 -4.60
CA LYS A 54 -10.53 6.75 -3.57
C LYS A 54 -11.70 5.95 -3.01
N GLN A 55 -12.45 5.29 -3.87
CA GLN A 55 -13.58 4.46 -3.46
C GLN A 55 -13.09 3.22 -2.71
N GLY A 56 -12.01 2.58 -3.19
CA GLY A 56 -11.44 1.38 -2.58
C GLY A 56 -10.90 1.60 -1.17
N MET A 57 -10.36 2.80 -0.88
CA MET A 57 -9.87 3.14 0.46
C MET A 57 -10.95 3.57 1.45
N SER A 58 -12.16 3.81 0.97
CA SER A 58 -13.25 4.33 1.80
C SER A 58 -13.97 3.20 2.54
N PRO A 59 -14.34 3.38 3.82
CA PRO A 59 -15.12 2.40 4.57
C PRO A 59 -16.48 2.16 3.91
N ILE A 60 -16.97 0.93 4.01
CA ILE A 60 -18.27 0.52 3.47
C ILE A 60 -19.31 0.59 4.58
N LYS A 61 -20.39 1.35 4.39
CA LYS A 61 -21.53 1.36 5.32
C LYS A 61 -22.32 0.07 5.19
N SER A 62 -22.76 -0.48 6.33
CA SER A 62 -23.74 -1.56 6.32
C SER A 62 -25.14 -1.00 5.97
N GLU A 63 -26.04 -1.85 5.54
CA GLU A 63 -27.43 -1.47 5.21
C GLU A 63 -28.17 -0.83 6.40
N SER A 64 -27.85 -1.27 7.61
CA SER A 64 -28.45 -0.73 8.84
C SER A 64 -27.83 0.58 9.31
N ASN A 65 -26.76 1.09 8.66
CA ASN A 65 -25.94 2.23 9.10
C ASN A 65 -25.35 2.13 10.53
N LEU A 66 -25.51 0.99 11.20
CA LEU A 66 -25.00 0.76 12.56
C LEU A 66 -23.55 0.27 12.58
N PHE A 67 -23.11 -0.34 11.49
CA PHE A 67 -21.76 -0.91 11.39
C PHE A 67 -21.05 -0.44 10.15
N LEU A 68 -19.72 -0.31 10.25
CA LEU A 68 -18.82 -0.08 9.13
C LEU A 68 -18.11 -1.38 8.80
N LYS A 69 -18.01 -1.68 7.52
CA LYS A 69 -17.14 -2.74 7.00
C LYS A 69 -15.78 -2.14 6.62
N SER A 70 -14.74 -2.95 6.69
CA SER A 70 -13.39 -2.58 6.25
C SER A 70 -13.40 -2.11 4.79
N PRO A 71 -12.53 -1.16 4.42
CA PRO A 71 -12.25 -0.85 3.03
C PRO A 71 -11.72 -2.07 2.28
N HIS A 72 -11.61 -1.95 0.95
CA HIS A 72 -10.94 -2.96 0.14
C HIS A 72 -9.46 -3.04 0.51
N THR A 73 -8.89 -4.24 0.38
CA THR A 73 -7.46 -4.47 0.47
C THR A 73 -6.84 -4.54 -0.92
N PHE A 74 -5.52 -4.36 -1.00
CA PHE A 74 -4.79 -4.29 -2.26
C PHE A 74 -3.66 -5.29 -2.27
N LYS A 75 -3.54 -6.02 -3.37
CA LYS A 75 -2.38 -6.84 -3.67
C LYS A 75 -1.48 -6.08 -4.63
N LEU A 76 -0.24 -5.79 -4.19
CA LEU A 76 0.74 -5.07 -4.96
C LEU A 76 1.77 -6.04 -5.53
N GLU A 77 2.12 -5.86 -6.79
CA GLU A 77 3.11 -6.70 -7.47
C GLU A 77 3.94 -5.86 -8.45
N TYR A 78 5.26 -6.05 -8.41
CA TYR A 78 6.12 -5.60 -9.50
C TYR A 78 6.20 -6.69 -10.57
N LYS A 79 5.97 -6.32 -11.81
CA LYS A 79 6.02 -7.23 -12.95
C LYS A 79 7.12 -6.86 -13.92
N ASN A 80 7.77 -7.88 -14.50
CA ASN A 80 8.62 -7.75 -15.66
C ASN A 80 7.94 -8.46 -16.85
N GLY A 81 7.18 -7.68 -17.64
CA GLY A 81 6.22 -8.24 -18.58
C GLY A 81 5.10 -9.01 -17.85
N SER A 82 4.90 -10.28 -18.17
CA SER A 82 3.92 -11.16 -17.52
C SER A 82 4.46 -11.90 -16.28
N ARG A 83 5.77 -11.81 -16.02
CA ARG A 83 6.45 -12.52 -14.93
C ARG A 83 6.66 -11.62 -13.73
N ASP A 84 6.82 -12.23 -12.56
CA ASP A 84 7.20 -11.51 -11.34
C ASP A 84 8.62 -10.96 -11.45
N HIS A 85 8.82 -9.77 -10.91
CA HIS A 85 10.12 -9.12 -10.90
C HIS A 85 10.95 -9.60 -9.71
N LYS A 86 11.98 -10.43 -9.97
CA LYS A 86 12.78 -11.06 -8.92
C LYS A 86 13.69 -10.11 -8.15
N ALA A 87 14.11 -9.02 -8.80
CA ALA A 87 15.05 -8.05 -8.22
C ALA A 87 14.35 -6.92 -7.43
N LEU A 88 13.02 -6.89 -7.41
CA LEU A 88 12.24 -5.96 -6.61
C LEU A 88 11.49 -6.71 -5.52
N ASN A 89 11.29 -6.03 -4.39
CA ASN A 89 10.63 -6.64 -3.24
C ASN A 89 9.17 -7.00 -3.53
N LYS A 90 8.70 -8.05 -2.86
CA LYS A 90 7.29 -8.43 -2.82
C LYS A 90 6.58 -7.76 -1.66
N PHE A 91 5.27 -7.75 -1.74
CA PHE A 91 4.41 -7.13 -0.74
C PHE A 91 3.48 -8.17 -0.12
N LYS A 92 3.22 -8.02 1.15
CA LYS A 92 2.05 -8.62 1.80
C LYS A 92 0.79 -7.85 1.37
N GLU A 93 -0.38 -8.37 1.68
CA GLU A 93 -1.63 -7.66 1.44
C GLU A 93 -1.64 -6.30 2.13
N CYS A 94 -2.09 -5.25 1.44
CA CYS A 94 -2.00 -3.88 1.90
C CYS A 94 -3.37 -3.22 2.05
N ALA A 95 -3.44 -2.25 2.96
CA ALA A 95 -4.47 -1.23 2.99
C ALA A 95 -3.98 0.04 2.30
N LEU A 96 -4.84 0.71 1.55
CA LEU A 96 -4.55 2.05 1.01
C LEU A 96 -4.90 3.09 2.08
N LYS A 97 -3.88 3.74 2.65
CA LYS A 97 -4.03 4.69 3.75
C LYS A 97 -4.18 6.12 3.29
N SER A 98 -3.61 6.47 2.14
CA SER A 98 -3.69 7.82 1.58
C SER A 98 -3.74 7.80 0.06
N CYS A 99 -4.49 8.73 -0.51
CA CYS A 99 -4.55 9.00 -1.94
C CYS A 99 -4.56 10.51 -2.12
N ALA A 100 -3.39 11.09 -2.35
CA ALA A 100 -3.21 12.52 -2.58
C ALA A 100 -3.23 12.80 -4.09
N LEU A 101 -3.99 13.83 -4.49
CA LEU A 101 -4.10 14.25 -5.88
C LEU A 101 -3.61 15.68 -6.02
N GLN A 102 -2.81 15.92 -7.05
CA GLN A 102 -2.41 17.26 -7.50
C GLN A 102 -2.88 17.47 -8.93
N TYR A 103 -3.63 18.55 -9.15
CA TYR A 103 -4.26 18.84 -10.42
C TYR A 103 -3.40 19.73 -11.33
N THR A 104 -2.40 20.37 -10.77
CA THR A 104 -1.45 21.25 -11.46
C THR A 104 0.00 20.86 -11.13
N PRO A 105 0.43 19.62 -11.48
CA PRO A 105 1.74 19.10 -11.04
C PRO A 105 2.93 19.88 -11.62
N ASP A 106 2.74 20.59 -12.73
CA ASP A 106 3.73 21.45 -13.37
C ASP A 106 3.50 22.96 -13.12
N GLY A 107 2.61 23.28 -12.17
CA GLY A 107 2.26 24.67 -11.82
C GLY A 107 1.27 25.34 -12.75
N ASN A 108 0.83 24.67 -13.84
CA ASN A 108 -0.10 25.22 -14.84
C ASN A 108 -1.46 24.51 -14.78
N TYR A 109 -2.51 25.31 -14.72
CA TYR A 109 -3.88 24.81 -14.84
C TYR A 109 -4.23 24.68 -16.33
N ALA A 110 -4.51 23.47 -16.78
CA ALA A 110 -4.90 23.18 -18.15
C ALA A 110 -6.01 22.12 -18.18
N THR A 111 -7.08 22.41 -18.94
CA THR A 111 -8.22 21.51 -19.13
C THR A 111 -8.53 21.35 -20.61
N PHE A 112 -9.24 20.24 -20.95
CA PHE A 112 -9.98 20.12 -22.19
C PHE A 112 -11.26 20.97 -22.14
N GLU A 113 -11.94 21.15 -23.27
CA GLU A 113 -13.15 21.98 -23.37
C GLU A 113 -14.26 21.58 -22.40
N ASP A 114 -14.36 20.30 -22.07
CA ASP A 114 -15.34 19.77 -21.11
C ASP A 114 -14.90 19.90 -19.62
N GLY A 115 -13.81 20.62 -19.35
CA GLY A 115 -13.30 20.84 -18.01
C GLY A 115 -12.48 19.69 -17.41
N ILE A 116 -12.22 18.61 -18.18
CA ILE A 116 -11.37 17.52 -17.74
C ILE A 116 -9.92 17.97 -17.74
N MET A 117 -9.21 17.76 -16.62
CA MET A 117 -7.81 18.13 -16.48
C MET A 117 -6.92 17.34 -17.43
N THR A 118 -5.89 17.98 -17.98
CA THR A 118 -4.90 17.33 -18.86
C THR A 118 -3.86 16.53 -18.10
N LYS A 119 -3.59 16.91 -16.85
CA LYS A 119 -2.56 16.27 -16.01
C LYS A 119 -3.03 16.09 -14.58
N TYR A 120 -2.62 14.98 -14.00
CA TYR A 120 -2.77 14.67 -12.58
C TYR A 120 -1.49 14.09 -12.05
N GLN A 121 -1.14 14.40 -10.81
CA GLN A 121 -0.21 13.60 -10.02
C GLN A 121 -0.99 12.91 -8.92
N MET A 122 -0.88 11.60 -8.85
CA MET A 122 -1.50 10.76 -7.82
C MET A 122 -0.40 10.15 -6.95
N THR A 123 -0.48 10.35 -5.65
CA THR A 123 0.41 9.70 -4.68
C THR A 123 -0.41 8.78 -3.80
N LEU A 124 -0.06 7.48 -3.82
CA LEU A 124 -0.71 6.43 -3.05
C LEU A 124 0.20 6.00 -1.90
N GLY A 125 -0.34 5.97 -0.69
CA GLY A 125 0.33 5.44 0.49
C GLY A 125 -0.34 4.15 0.96
N PHE A 126 0.42 3.06 0.95
CA PHE A 126 -0.02 1.73 1.38
C PHE A 126 0.68 1.32 2.68
N THR A 127 -0.06 0.58 3.51
CA THR A 127 0.48 -0.10 4.69
C THR A 127 0.15 -1.58 4.60
N GLU A 128 1.13 -2.45 4.80
CA GLU A 128 0.89 -3.89 4.87
C GLU A 128 0.05 -4.23 6.11
N LEU A 129 -0.82 -5.24 5.99
CA LEU A 129 -1.74 -5.65 7.05
C LEU A 129 -1.09 -6.62 8.05
N GLU A 130 0.06 -7.19 7.69
CA GLU A 130 0.81 -8.11 8.53
C GLU A 130 2.32 -7.82 8.45
N PRO A 131 3.08 -8.04 9.53
CA PRO A 131 4.53 -7.86 9.50
C PRO A 131 5.20 -8.98 8.71
N VAL A 132 6.41 -8.70 8.23
CA VAL A 132 7.28 -9.71 7.58
C VAL A 132 8.15 -10.37 8.64
N PHE A 133 8.16 -11.70 8.66
CA PHE A 133 8.99 -12.51 9.54
C PHE A 133 10.13 -13.18 8.76
N ASN A 134 11.19 -13.55 9.46
CA ASN A 134 12.32 -14.27 8.86
C ASN A 134 11.86 -15.55 8.13
N SER A 135 10.88 -16.27 8.68
CA SER A 135 10.32 -17.50 8.09
C SER A 135 9.63 -17.28 6.74
N ASP A 136 9.14 -16.07 6.47
CA ASP A 136 8.47 -15.74 5.19
C ASP A 136 9.43 -15.81 4.00
N TYR A 137 10.75 -15.66 4.24
CA TYR A 137 11.76 -15.77 3.20
C TYR A 137 12.02 -17.20 2.71
N ALA A 138 11.50 -18.21 3.40
CA ALA A 138 11.70 -19.61 3.02
C ALA A 138 11.03 -19.99 1.68
N GLU A 139 10.03 -19.24 1.24
CA GLU A 139 9.33 -19.47 -0.02
C GLU A 139 10.11 -18.95 -1.26
N PHE A 140 11.14 -18.14 -1.05
CA PHE A 140 11.90 -17.52 -2.14
C PHE A 140 13.17 -18.30 -2.46
N SER A 141 13.57 -18.28 -3.74
CA SER A 141 14.87 -18.75 -4.16
C SER A 141 15.98 -17.79 -3.71
N LYS A 142 17.25 -18.28 -3.71
CA LYS A 142 18.39 -17.44 -3.33
C LYS A 142 18.66 -16.27 -4.30
N ASP A 143 18.07 -16.31 -5.49
CA ASP A 143 18.22 -15.29 -6.54
C ASP A 143 17.07 -14.27 -6.52
N GLU A 144 16.20 -14.34 -5.50
CA GLU A 144 15.09 -13.42 -5.31
C GLU A 144 15.31 -12.58 -4.06
N ILE A 145 14.94 -11.29 -4.13
CA ILE A 145 15.07 -10.40 -2.99
C ILE A 145 14.05 -10.72 -1.87
N GLY A 146 12.89 -11.25 -2.22
CA GLY A 146 11.80 -11.56 -1.28
C GLY A 146 10.97 -10.33 -0.91
N TYR A 147 10.59 -10.24 0.35
CA TYR A 147 9.77 -9.15 0.89
C TYR A 147 10.56 -7.87 1.16
#